data_4f0a999360b061d076822644007652df
#
_entry.id   4f0a999360b061d076822644007652df
#
_cell.length_a   1.000
_cell.length_b   1.000
_cell.length_c   1.000
_cell.angle_alpha   90.00
_cell.angle_beta   90.00
_cell.angle_gamma   90.00
#
_symmetry.space_group_name_H-M   'P 1'
#
loop_
_entity.id
_entity.type
_entity.pdbx_description
1 polymer ?
#
loop_
_entity_poly.entity_id
_entity_poly.type
_entity_poly.pdbx_seq_one_letter_code
_entity_poly.pdbx_strand_id
1 'polypeptide(L)'
;VKRPRPLVVLSSAGRLYTRPLRHRLRCRQGRTLCVRIGPVEVSGHVVSLRSPRLSDWPQWRAIRIRDQKFIEPFWTSSPRPWAERHTERDWVDEFLHARREARAGRALPLVIEVDGLLAGQLNLERIDRWAGSAEGGVWIDSTLAGEGIALAAGYLLAEYAFGTLGLHRITAPVCVGNVPAAHSAEQGGMRREGTMVSYLDVGGRRKDHDLWAITAEMWAAQRDRISDRARR
;
A
#
# COMPACT_ATOMS: atom_id res chain seq x y z
N VAL A 1 40.86 17.66 15.04
CA VAL A 1 39.80 16.77 14.51
C VAL A 1 40.49 15.62 13.78
N LYS A 2 40.43 14.38 14.32
CA LYS A 2 41.01 13.19 13.67
C LYS A 2 40.22 12.86 12.41
N ARG A 3 40.87 12.90 11.26
CA ARG A 3 40.27 12.48 9.97
C ARG A 3 40.05 10.94 9.96
N PRO A 4 38.94 10.42 9.41
CA PRO A 4 38.75 8.98 9.29
C PRO A 4 39.81 8.35 8.38
N ARG A 5 40.16 7.09 8.66
CA ARG A 5 41.18 6.35 7.89
C ARG A 5 40.72 6.20 6.42
N PRO A 6 41.58 6.45 5.42
CA PRO A 6 41.22 6.40 3.99
C PRO A 6 40.56 5.08 3.57
N LEU A 7 41.03 3.95 4.10
CA LEU A 7 40.45 2.63 3.84
C LEU A 7 38.98 2.49 4.34
N VAL A 8 38.62 3.14 5.45
CA VAL A 8 37.25 3.15 5.97
C VAL A 8 36.35 3.97 5.05
N VAL A 9 36.86 5.14 4.58
CA VAL A 9 36.11 5.98 3.63
C VAL A 9 35.93 5.26 2.31
N LEU A 10 36.97 4.63 1.76
CA LEU A 10 36.89 3.86 0.49
C LEU A 10 35.97 2.64 0.60
N SER A 11 36.04 1.90 1.70
CA SER A 11 35.15 0.74 1.90
C SER A 11 33.68 1.13 2.09
N SER A 12 33.42 2.26 2.75
CA SER A 12 32.07 2.80 2.92
C SER A 12 31.54 3.39 1.61
N ALA A 13 32.36 4.13 0.88
CA ALA A 13 32.03 4.61 -0.45
C ALA A 13 31.77 3.44 -1.42
N GLY A 14 32.65 2.43 -1.45
CA GLY A 14 32.44 1.23 -2.25
C GLY A 14 31.11 0.54 -1.93
N ARG A 15 30.76 0.42 -0.66
CA ARG A 15 29.45 -0.13 -0.24
C ARG A 15 28.27 0.73 -0.70
N LEU A 16 28.35 2.03 -0.57
CA LEU A 16 27.31 2.96 -0.99
C LEU A 16 27.12 2.99 -2.50
N TYR A 17 28.19 3.11 -3.26
CA TYR A 17 28.14 3.23 -4.73
C TYR A 17 27.90 1.89 -5.45
N THR A 18 28.27 0.75 -4.86
CA THR A 18 27.93 -0.57 -5.43
C THR A 18 26.57 -1.11 -4.97
N ARG A 19 25.91 -0.44 -4.00
CA ARG A 19 24.58 -0.81 -3.51
C ARG A 19 23.53 -0.90 -4.61
N PRO A 20 23.43 0.04 -5.58
CA PRO A 20 22.51 -0.08 -6.71
C PRO A 20 22.80 -1.30 -7.59
N LEU A 21 24.06 -1.64 -7.82
CA LEU A 21 24.47 -2.80 -8.61
C LEU A 21 24.18 -4.12 -7.88
N ARG A 22 24.50 -4.21 -6.59
CA ARG A 22 24.19 -5.38 -5.74
C ARG A 22 22.68 -5.58 -5.59
N HIS A 23 21.92 -4.48 -5.46
CA HIS A 23 20.47 -4.53 -5.43
C HIS A 23 19.90 -5.00 -6.78
N ARG A 24 20.44 -4.51 -7.91
CA ARG A 24 20.07 -5.00 -9.26
C ARG A 24 20.39 -6.48 -9.45
N LEU A 25 21.50 -6.98 -8.92
CA LEU A 25 21.87 -8.39 -9.00
C LEU A 25 20.99 -9.28 -8.10
N ARG A 26 20.64 -8.82 -6.89
CA ARG A 26 19.68 -9.52 -6.01
C ARG A 26 18.25 -9.48 -6.57
N CYS A 27 17.82 -8.36 -7.17
CA CYS A 27 16.52 -8.25 -7.85
C CYS A 27 16.46 -9.06 -9.15
N ARG A 28 17.58 -9.44 -9.77
CA ARG A 28 17.59 -10.38 -10.89
C ARG A 28 17.20 -11.80 -10.48
N GLN A 29 17.36 -12.18 -9.22
CA GLN A 29 16.88 -13.45 -8.67
C GLN A 29 15.41 -13.41 -8.22
N GLY A 30 14.81 -12.23 -8.04
CA GLY A 30 13.40 -12.04 -7.71
C GLY A 30 12.59 -11.63 -8.93
N ARG A 31 11.97 -12.57 -9.65
CA ARG A 31 10.90 -12.33 -10.63
C ARG A 31 9.63 -11.79 -9.98
N THR A 32 9.72 -10.73 -9.18
CA THR A 32 8.63 -10.16 -8.37
C THR A 32 7.81 -9.12 -9.14
N LEU A 33 7.60 -9.32 -10.44
CA LEU A 33 6.74 -8.44 -11.24
C LEU A 33 5.32 -8.98 -11.41
N CYS A 34 5.04 -10.18 -10.89
CA CYS A 34 3.71 -10.78 -10.87
C CYS A 34 3.48 -11.38 -9.49
N VAL A 35 3.07 -10.55 -8.54
CA VAL A 35 2.65 -10.99 -7.22
C VAL A 35 1.17 -11.37 -7.30
N ARG A 36 0.81 -12.52 -6.71
CA ARG A 36 -0.56 -12.91 -6.39
C ARG A 36 -0.57 -13.47 -4.98
N ILE A 37 -1.47 -12.96 -4.14
CA ILE A 37 -1.61 -13.29 -2.73
C ILE A 37 -3.06 -13.68 -2.49
N GLY A 38 -3.29 -14.70 -1.72
CA GLY A 38 -4.61 -15.29 -1.51
C GLY A 38 -4.86 -16.46 -2.47
N PRO A 39 -6.13 -16.85 -2.69
CA PRO A 39 -7.36 -16.14 -2.30
C PRO A 39 -7.78 -16.33 -0.85
N VAL A 40 -8.77 -15.55 -0.42
CA VAL A 40 -9.58 -15.75 0.77
C VAL A 40 -11.06 -15.52 0.42
N GLU A 41 -11.95 -16.28 1.01
CA GLU A 41 -13.40 -16.09 0.85
C GLU A 41 -13.95 -15.26 1.99
N VAL A 42 -14.81 -14.27 1.67
CA VAL A 42 -15.50 -13.40 2.63
C VAL A 42 -16.85 -12.98 2.05
N SER A 43 -17.93 -13.07 2.82
CA SER A 43 -19.28 -12.67 2.40
C SER A 43 -19.73 -13.25 1.05
N GLY A 44 -19.25 -14.46 0.69
CA GLY A 44 -19.55 -15.09 -0.60
C GLY A 44 -18.69 -14.61 -1.78
N HIS A 45 -17.71 -13.74 -1.53
CA HIS A 45 -16.77 -13.23 -2.52
C HIS A 45 -15.39 -13.89 -2.39
N VAL A 46 -14.72 -14.09 -3.52
CA VAL A 46 -13.33 -14.56 -3.58
C VAL A 46 -12.40 -13.35 -3.73
N VAL A 47 -11.64 -13.04 -2.69
CA VAL A 47 -10.74 -11.89 -2.61
C VAL A 47 -9.29 -12.33 -2.81
N SER A 48 -8.58 -11.67 -3.69
CA SER A 48 -7.13 -11.83 -3.84
C SER A 48 -6.44 -10.49 -4.10
N LEU A 49 -5.14 -10.45 -3.83
CA LEU A 49 -4.30 -9.31 -4.20
C LEU A 49 -3.39 -9.72 -5.34
N ARG A 50 -3.23 -8.85 -6.33
CA ARG A 50 -2.36 -9.08 -7.47
C ARG A 50 -1.66 -7.81 -7.95
N SER A 51 -0.57 -7.98 -8.67
CA SER A 51 0.06 -6.86 -9.37
C SER A 51 -0.90 -6.21 -10.38
N PRO A 52 -0.85 -4.87 -10.55
CA PRO A 52 -1.62 -4.15 -11.57
C PRO A 52 -1.31 -4.63 -12.98
N ARG A 53 -2.30 -4.50 -13.88
CA ARG A 53 -2.19 -4.76 -15.33
C ARG A 53 -2.61 -3.51 -16.11
N LEU A 54 -2.05 -3.31 -17.29
CA LEU A 54 -2.50 -2.22 -18.16
C LEU A 54 -3.98 -2.35 -18.52
N SER A 55 -4.48 -3.59 -18.64
CA SER A 55 -5.88 -3.89 -18.92
C SER A 55 -6.86 -3.54 -17.80
N ASP A 56 -6.37 -3.15 -16.61
CA ASP A 56 -7.24 -2.74 -15.50
C ASP A 56 -7.84 -1.33 -15.68
N TRP A 57 -7.30 -0.56 -16.62
CA TRP A 57 -7.69 0.81 -16.90
C TRP A 57 -9.21 1.08 -16.96
N PRO A 58 -10.02 0.33 -17.74
CA PRO A 58 -11.43 0.68 -17.88
C PRO A 58 -12.19 0.57 -16.56
N GLN A 59 -11.91 -0.47 -15.79
CA GLN A 59 -12.57 -0.73 -14.50
C GLN A 59 -12.07 0.22 -13.42
N TRP A 60 -10.74 0.45 -13.34
CA TRP A 60 -10.14 1.46 -12.46
C TRP A 60 -10.79 2.83 -12.66
N ARG A 61 -10.92 3.28 -13.92
CA ARG A 61 -11.56 4.56 -14.22
C ARG A 61 -13.04 4.57 -13.84
N ALA A 62 -13.79 3.53 -14.22
CA ALA A 62 -15.22 3.45 -13.95
C ALA A 62 -15.54 3.61 -12.47
N ILE A 63 -14.80 2.90 -11.61
CA ILE A 63 -14.97 2.97 -10.16
C ILE A 63 -14.58 4.37 -9.65
N ARG A 64 -13.40 4.88 -10.04
CA ARG A 64 -12.91 6.19 -9.59
C ARG A 64 -13.85 7.34 -9.94
N ILE A 65 -14.44 7.31 -11.14
CA ILE A 65 -15.39 8.35 -11.56
C ILE A 65 -16.71 8.22 -10.80
N ARG A 66 -17.25 7.01 -10.68
CA ARG A 66 -18.50 6.75 -9.95
C ARG A 66 -18.38 7.13 -8.48
N ASP A 67 -17.25 6.79 -7.86
CA ASP A 67 -17.03 6.90 -6.42
C ASP A 67 -16.31 8.20 -6.03
N GLN A 68 -16.25 9.19 -6.92
CA GLN A 68 -15.60 10.49 -6.68
C GLN A 68 -15.93 11.06 -5.30
N LYS A 69 -17.21 11.11 -4.93
CA LYS A 69 -17.67 11.71 -3.66
C LYS A 69 -17.11 11.02 -2.41
N PHE A 70 -16.72 9.75 -2.51
CA PHE A 70 -16.15 8.97 -1.40
C PHE A 70 -14.62 9.00 -1.37
N ILE A 71 -13.98 9.14 -2.54
CA ILE A 71 -12.52 9.02 -2.70
C ILE A 71 -11.87 10.41 -2.69
N GLU A 72 -12.36 11.36 -3.49
CA GLU A 72 -11.72 12.67 -3.69
C GLU A 72 -11.52 13.48 -2.39
N PRO A 73 -12.45 13.49 -1.39
CA PRO A 73 -12.28 14.23 -0.15
C PRO A 73 -11.05 13.82 0.67
N PHE A 74 -10.52 12.62 0.42
CA PHE A 74 -9.38 12.02 1.10
C PHE A 74 -8.21 11.73 0.16
N TRP A 75 -8.30 12.18 -1.11
CA TRP A 75 -7.27 11.98 -2.12
C TRP A 75 -6.39 13.21 -2.25
N THR A 76 -5.13 12.99 -2.61
CA THR A 76 -4.16 14.07 -2.84
C THR A 76 -4.74 15.14 -3.75
N SER A 77 -4.63 16.41 -3.32
CA SER A 77 -5.12 17.57 -4.06
C SER A 77 -4.44 17.70 -5.43
N SER A 78 -5.16 18.22 -6.39
CA SER A 78 -4.68 18.49 -7.73
C SER A 78 -5.38 19.69 -8.30
N PRO A 79 -4.71 20.55 -9.10
CA PRO A 79 -5.37 21.63 -9.84
C PRO A 79 -6.26 21.11 -10.97
N ARG A 80 -6.09 19.85 -11.40
CA ARG A 80 -6.92 19.22 -12.44
C ARG A 80 -8.22 18.70 -11.83
N PRO A 81 -9.39 18.90 -12.50
CA PRO A 81 -10.64 18.26 -12.13
C PRO A 81 -10.52 16.75 -12.01
N TRP A 82 -11.35 16.13 -11.15
CA TRP A 82 -11.27 14.70 -10.86
C TRP A 82 -11.31 13.83 -12.12
N ALA A 83 -12.26 14.07 -13.01
CA ALA A 83 -12.40 13.28 -14.24
C ALA A 83 -11.18 13.40 -15.19
N GLU A 84 -10.53 14.57 -15.21
CA GLU A 84 -9.37 14.83 -16.08
C GLU A 84 -8.07 14.19 -15.57
N ARG A 85 -8.01 13.78 -14.33
CA ARG A 85 -6.87 13.05 -13.73
C ARG A 85 -7.08 11.54 -13.65
N HIS A 86 -8.12 11.04 -14.33
CA HIS A 86 -8.43 9.61 -14.45
C HIS A 86 -8.59 9.21 -15.93
N THR A 87 -7.66 9.65 -16.78
CA THR A 87 -7.59 9.27 -18.19
C THR A 87 -6.77 7.98 -18.37
N GLU A 88 -6.84 7.37 -19.54
CA GLU A 88 -6.00 6.22 -19.89
C GLU A 88 -4.51 6.53 -19.72
N ARG A 89 -4.08 7.72 -20.09
CA ARG A 89 -2.71 8.18 -19.92
C ARG A 89 -2.32 8.23 -18.45
N ASP A 90 -3.18 8.77 -17.56
CA ASP A 90 -2.92 8.82 -16.14
C ASP A 90 -2.75 7.41 -15.56
N TRP A 91 -3.57 6.44 -15.99
CA TRP A 91 -3.39 5.03 -15.60
C TRP A 91 -2.07 4.45 -16.08
N VAL A 92 -1.69 4.70 -17.33
CA VAL A 92 -0.41 4.22 -17.86
C VAL A 92 0.77 4.82 -17.09
N ASP A 93 0.72 6.12 -16.79
CA ASP A 93 1.76 6.81 -16.02
C ASP A 93 1.84 6.26 -14.58
N GLU A 94 0.69 6.06 -13.90
CA GLU A 94 0.60 5.42 -12.58
C GLU A 94 1.18 4.00 -12.60
N PHE A 95 0.78 3.19 -13.59
CA PHE A 95 1.26 1.83 -13.77
C PHE A 95 2.79 1.76 -13.97
N LEU A 96 3.33 2.60 -14.84
CA LEU A 96 4.77 2.63 -15.12
C LEU A 96 5.57 3.12 -13.91
N HIS A 97 5.06 4.14 -13.20
CA HIS A 97 5.65 4.62 -11.95
C HIS A 97 5.66 3.51 -10.90
N ALA A 98 4.51 2.91 -10.63
CA ALA A 98 4.35 1.82 -9.67
C ALA A 98 5.29 0.63 -9.99
N ARG A 99 5.40 0.25 -11.25
CA ARG A 99 6.31 -0.79 -11.72
C ARG A 99 7.78 -0.43 -11.51
N ARG A 100 8.16 0.84 -11.71
CA ARG A 100 9.53 1.33 -11.45
C ARG A 100 9.86 1.24 -9.96
N GLU A 101 8.96 1.70 -9.09
CA GLU A 101 9.14 1.68 -7.64
C GLU A 101 9.19 0.24 -7.10
N ALA A 102 8.34 -0.64 -7.63
CA ALA A 102 8.36 -2.06 -7.29
C ALA A 102 9.68 -2.74 -7.70
N ARG A 103 10.19 -2.45 -8.90
CA ARG A 103 11.51 -2.95 -9.34
C ARG A 103 12.66 -2.46 -8.47
N ALA A 104 12.54 -1.26 -7.94
CA ALA A 104 13.52 -0.68 -7.02
C ALA A 104 13.35 -1.21 -5.57
N GLY A 105 12.29 -1.99 -5.30
CA GLY A 105 11.98 -2.54 -3.97
C GLY A 105 11.46 -1.49 -3.00
N ARG A 106 10.99 -0.35 -3.48
CA ARG A 106 10.46 0.75 -2.67
C ARG A 106 8.94 0.75 -2.54
N ALA A 107 8.24 -0.03 -3.37
CA ALA A 107 6.79 -0.17 -3.30
C ALA A 107 6.36 -1.60 -3.63
N LEU A 108 5.17 -1.96 -3.18
CA LEU A 108 4.40 -3.13 -3.57
C LEU A 108 3.01 -2.66 -3.99
N PRO A 109 2.83 -2.30 -5.27
CA PRO A 109 1.52 -1.93 -5.79
C PRO A 109 0.66 -3.17 -5.98
N LEU A 110 -0.56 -3.17 -5.44
CA LEU A 110 -1.49 -4.27 -5.54
C LEU A 110 -2.89 -3.78 -5.94
N VAL A 111 -3.53 -4.56 -6.77
CA VAL A 111 -4.97 -4.50 -7.07
C VAL A 111 -5.67 -5.46 -6.13
N ILE A 112 -6.75 -5.00 -5.51
CA ILE A 112 -7.73 -5.85 -4.86
C ILE A 112 -8.61 -6.42 -5.96
N GLU A 113 -8.58 -7.73 -6.12
CA GLU A 113 -9.39 -8.48 -7.08
C GLU A 113 -10.48 -9.22 -6.32
N VAL A 114 -11.73 -8.96 -6.67
CA VAL A 114 -12.92 -9.64 -6.13
C VAL A 114 -13.61 -10.35 -7.27
N ASP A 115 -13.81 -11.65 -7.16
CA ASP A 115 -14.43 -12.51 -8.18
C ASP A 115 -13.82 -12.35 -9.58
N GLY A 116 -12.50 -12.13 -9.63
CA GLY A 116 -11.74 -11.94 -10.87
C GLY A 116 -11.73 -10.52 -11.44
N LEU A 117 -12.46 -9.58 -10.82
CA LEU A 117 -12.56 -8.19 -11.24
C LEU A 117 -11.75 -7.26 -10.33
N LEU A 118 -11.24 -6.15 -10.87
CA LEU A 118 -10.62 -5.10 -10.05
C LEU A 118 -11.70 -4.45 -9.16
N ALA A 119 -11.47 -4.42 -7.86
CA ALA A 119 -12.36 -3.81 -6.87
C ALA A 119 -11.69 -2.71 -6.05
N GLY A 120 -10.41 -2.44 -6.28
CA GLY A 120 -9.66 -1.42 -5.56
C GLY A 120 -8.16 -1.58 -5.70
N GLN A 121 -7.43 -0.79 -4.92
CA GLN A 121 -5.97 -0.90 -4.80
C GLN A 121 -5.57 -0.86 -3.32
N LEU A 122 -4.58 -1.67 -2.98
CA LEU A 122 -3.95 -1.70 -1.67
C LEU A 122 -2.44 -1.74 -1.87
N ASN A 123 -1.77 -0.64 -1.59
CA ASN A 123 -0.36 -0.49 -1.87
C ASN A 123 0.47 -0.44 -0.59
N LEU A 124 1.69 -0.97 -0.63
CA LEU A 124 2.75 -0.56 0.27
C LEU A 124 3.70 0.37 -0.47
N GLU A 125 3.98 1.50 0.13
CA GLU A 125 4.90 2.53 -0.37
C GLU A 125 6.01 2.78 0.65
N ARG A 126 7.03 3.52 0.24
CA ARG A 126 8.14 3.90 1.12
C ARG A 126 8.74 2.68 1.84
N ILE A 127 8.81 1.53 1.17
CA ILE A 127 9.39 0.33 1.76
C ILE A 127 10.86 0.61 2.06
N ASP A 128 11.19 0.69 3.34
CA ASP A 128 12.55 0.71 3.86
C ASP A 128 12.93 -0.67 4.39
N ARG A 129 13.69 -1.41 3.60
CA ARG A 129 14.13 -2.77 3.97
C ARG A 129 15.16 -2.77 5.10
N TRP A 130 15.80 -1.64 5.37
CA TRP A 130 16.73 -1.52 6.47
C TRP A 130 16.01 -1.32 7.79
N ALA A 131 15.04 -0.39 7.81
CA ALA A 131 14.17 -0.17 8.96
C ALA A 131 13.10 -1.26 9.11
N GLY A 132 12.88 -2.10 8.09
CA GLY A 132 11.80 -3.09 8.08
C GLY A 132 10.43 -2.45 8.06
N SER A 133 10.26 -1.27 7.44
CA SER A 133 9.01 -0.50 7.51
C SER A 133 8.43 -0.17 6.14
N ALA A 134 7.11 0.05 6.10
CA ALA A 134 6.39 0.53 4.93
C ALA A 134 5.18 1.37 5.34
N GLU A 135 4.64 2.14 4.39
CA GLU A 135 3.40 2.88 4.52
C GLU A 135 2.33 2.24 3.62
N GLY A 136 1.15 1.97 4.19
CA GLY A 136 0.01 1.38 3.49
C GLY A 136 -1.01 2.42 3.09
N GLY A 137 -1.60 2.25 1.91
CA GLY A 137 -2.73 3.04 1.42
C GLY A 137 -3.74 2.17 0.67
N VAL A 138 -5.03 2.40 0.87
CA VAL A 138 -6.11 1.60 0.30
C VAL A 138 -7.27 2.47 -0.20
N TRP A 139 -7.87 2.05 -1.29
CA TRP A 139 -9.21 2.45 -1.69
C TRP A 139 -9.95 1.26 -2.28
N ILE A 140 -11.27 1.23 -2.13
CA ILE A 140 -12.15 0.13 -2.55
C ILE A 140 -13.36 0.69 -3.27
N ASP A 141 -13.90 -0.11 -4.19
CA ASP A 141 -15.21 0.05 -4.82
C ASP A 141 -16.30 0.23 -3.75
N SER A 142 -17.00 1.36 -3.79
CA SER A 142 -18.03 1.68 -2.80
C SER A 142 -19.21 0.72 -2.80
N THR A 143 -19.45 -0.02 -3.89
CA THR A 143 -20.51 -1.02 -3.97
C THR A 143 -20.24 -2.27 -3.14
N LEU A 144 -18.97 -2.46 -2.74
CA LEU A 144 -18.52 -3.56 -1.87
C LEU A 144 -18.28 -3.08 -0.42
N ALA A 145 -18.76 -1.89 -0.08
CA ALA A 145 -18.61 -1.37 1.27
C ALA A 145 -19.45 -2.18 2.27
N GLY A 146 -18.82 -2.56 3.38
CA GLY A 146 -19.49 -3.39 4.41
C GLY A 146 -19.36 -4.89 4.22
N GLU A 147 -18.91 -5.36 3.04
CA GLU A 147 -18.74 -6.79 2.72
C GLU A 147 -17.45 -7.42 3.26
N GLY A 148 -16.71 -6.74 4.15
CA GLY A 148 -15.48 -7.27 4.71
C GLY A 148 -14.26 -7.26 3.78
N ILE A 149 -14.39 -6.80 2.53
CA ILE A 149 -13.36 -6.85 1.49
C ILE A 149 -12.07 -6.12 1.89
N ALA A 150 -12.20 -4.93 2.52
CA ALA A 150 -11.04 -4.16 2.99
C ALA A 150 -10.24 -4.93 4.04
N LEU A 151 -10.93 -5.59 4.97
CA LEU A 151 -10.32 -6.38 6.03
C LEU A 151 -9.63 -7.62 5.45
N ALA A 152 -10.30 -8.34 4.55
CA ALA A 152 -9.73 -9.49 3.86
C ALA A 152 -8.48 -9.14 3.06
N ALA A 153 -8.50 -8.02 2.32
CA ALA A 153 -7.35 -7.51 1.59
C ALA A 153 -6.20 -7.12 2.53
N GLY A 154 -6.52 -6.42 3.63
CA GLY A 154 -5.56 -6.04 4.68
C GLY A 154 -4.92 -7.26 5.35
N TYR A 155 -5.71 -8.30 5.63
CA TYR A 155 -5.23 -9.58 6.15
C TYR A 155 -4.20 -10.23 5.20
N LEU A 156 -4.56 -10.36 3.93
CA LEU A 156 -3.66 -10.93 2.91
C LEU A 156 -2.36 -10.13 2.77
N LEU A 157 -2.45 -8.79 2.80
CA LEU A 157 -1.27 -7.93 2.74
C LEU A 157 -0.38 -8.11 3.97
N ALA A 158 -0.95 -8.15 5.17
CA ALA A 158 -0.18 -8.31 6.41
C ALA A 158 0.54 -9.66 6.47
N GLU A 159 -0.13 -10.76 6.08
CA GLU A 159 0.49 -12.08 5.95
C GLU A 159 1.71 -12.04 5.01
N TYR A 160 1.57 -11.40 3.87
CA TYR A 160 2.66 -11.30 2.90
C TYR A 160 3.78 -10.35 3.37
N ALA A 161 3.41 -9.22 3.95
CA ALA A 161 4.36 -8.19 4.38
C ALA A 161 5.23 -8.67 5.56
N PHE A 162 4.63 -9.26 6.58
CA PHE A 162 5.36 -9.75 7.75
C PHE A 162 6.01 -11.11 7.47
N GLY A 163 5.30 -12.05 6.83
CA GLY A 163 5.79 -13.40 6.58
C GLY A 163 6.79 -13.50 5.42
N THR A 164 6.50 -12.86 4.29
CA THR A 164 7.31 -13.02 3.06
C THR A 164 8.31 -11.89 2.85
N LEU A 165 7.90 -10.63 3.05
CA LEU A 165 8.82 -9.49 2.89
C LEU A 165 9.70 -9.27 4.11
N GLY A 166 9.35 -9.84 5.28
CA GLY A 166 10.09 -9.69 6.53
C GLY A 166 10.04 -8.25 7.05
N LEU A 167 8.95 -7.53 6.80
CA LEU A 167 8.77 -6.22 7.41
C LEU A 167 8.49 -6.38 8.90
N HIS A 168 8.88 -5.36 9.67
CA HIS A 168 8.61 -5.27 11.10
C HIS A 168 7.41 -4.36 11.39
N ARG A 169 7.17 -3.35 10.53
CA ARG A 169 6.17 -2.32 10.79
C ARG A 169 5.47 -1.84 9.53
N ILE A 170 4.15 -1.72 9.59
CA ILE A 170 3.34 -1.04 8.58
C ILE A 170 2.64 0.14 9.24
N THR A 171 2.71 1.30 8.61
CA THR A 171 1.97 2.50 9.00
C THR A 171 0.89 2.83 7.98
N ALA A 172 -0.16 3.52 8.41
CA ALA A 172 -1.21 4.04 7.54
C ALA A 172 -1.63 5.43 8.03
N PRO A 173 -1.25 6.51 7.33
CA PRO A 173 -1.80 7.83 7.57
C PRO A 173 -3.28 7.86 7.14
N VAL A 174 -4.18 8.08 8.08
CA VAL A 174 -5.62 8.18 7.82
C VAL A 174 -6.08 9.60 8.08
N CYS A 175 -6.64 10.26 7.06
CA CYS A 175 -7.15 11.62 7.20
C CYS A 175 -8.20 11.69 8.31
N VAL A 176 -8.06 12.62 9.23
CA VAL A 176 -9.04 12.86 10.29
C VAL A 176 -10.41 13.14 9.65
N GLY A 177 -11.43 12.42 10.10
CA GLY A 177 -12.77 12.44 9.53
C GLY A 177 -13.03 11.36 8.46
N ASN A 178 -12.01 10.59 8.04
CA ASN A 178 -12.20 9.38 7.21
C ASN A 178 -12.57 8.18 8.10
N VAL A 179 -13.81 8.19 8.60
CA VAL A 179 -14.32 7.17 9.54
C VAL A 179 -14.22 5.75 8.98
N PRO A 180 -14.60 5.48 7.71
CA PRO A 180 -14.46 4.12 7.15
C PRO A 180 -13.02 3.62 7.14
N ALA A 181 -12.04 4.45 6.79
CA ALA A 181 -10.64 4.05 6.77
C ALA A 181 -10.09 3.83 8.18
N ALA A 182 -10.44 4.69 9.15
CA ALA A 182 -10.05 4.51 10.55
C ALA A 182 -10.63 3.21 11.12
N HIS A 183 -11.90 2.92 10.86
CA HIS A 183 -12.54 1.67 11.27
C HIS A 183 -11.86 0.45 10.65
N SER A 184 -11.54 0.49 9.35
CA SER A 184 -10.83 -0.60 8.68
C SER A 184 -9.44 -0.82 9.26
N ALA A 185 -8.70 0.24 9.59
CA ALA A 185 -7.39 0.14 10.23
C ALA A 185 -7.49 -0.52 11.62
N GLU A 186 -8.46 -0.12 12.43
CA GLU A 186 -8.71 -0.69 13.74
C GLU A 186 -9.11 -2.17 13.67
N GLN A 187 -10.03 -2.54 12.77
CA GLN A 187 -10.44 -3.93 12.55
C GLN A 187 -9.27 -4.80 12.06
N GLY A 188 -8.39 -4.23 11.23
CA GLY A 188 -7.14 -4.86 10.78
C GLY A 188 -6.05 -4.95 11.86
N GLY A 189 -6.36 -4.55 13.10
CA GLY A 189 -5.47 -4.68 14.25
C GLY A 189 -4.43 -3.58 14.36
N MET A 190 -4.53 -2.53 13.56
CA MET A 190 -3.67 -1.35 13.71
C MET A 190 -4.04 -0.57 14.97
N ARG A 191 -3.06 0.11 15.54
CA ARG A 191 -3.24 0.99 16.69
C ARG A 191 -2.97 2.43 16.26
N ARG A 192 -3.84 3.37 16.71
CA ARG A 192 -3.62 4.80 16.52
C ARG A 192 -2.51 5.27 17.47
N GLU A 193 -1.46 5.88 16.94
CA GLU A 193 -0.30 6.33 17.71
C GLU A 193 -0.29 7.85 17.95
N GLY A 194 -0.98 8.61 17.12
CA GLY A 194 -1.06 10.07 17.27
C GLY A 194 -1.65 10.75 16.06
N THR A 195 -1.73 12.08 16.13
CA THR A 195 -2.21 12.93 15.02
C THR A 195 -1.04 13.74 14.45
N MET A 196 -0.88 13.67 13.14
CA MET A 196 0.07 14.46 12.35
C MET A 196 -0.66 15.71 11.84
N VAL A 197 -0.35 16.86 12.43
CA VAL A 197 -1.00 18.13 12.12
C VAL A 197 -0.61 18.61 10.72
N SER A 198 -1.62 19.01 9.90
CA SER A 198 -1.44 19.55 8.54
C SER A 198 -0.54 18.67 7.66
N TYR A 199 -0.67 17.35 7.76
CA TYR A 199 0.27 16.38 7.18
C TYR A 199 0.24 16.37 5.65
N LEU A 200 -0.93 16.17 5.05
CA LEU A 200 -1.08 16.11 3.59
C LEU A 200 -2.11 17.11 3.09
N ASP A 201 -1.90 17.57 1.86
CA ASP A 201 -2.90 18.33 1.12
C ASP A 201 -3.82 17.35 0.40
N VAL A 202 -5.04 17.22 0.92
CA VAL A 202 -6.07 16.31 0.39
C VAL A 202 -7.42 17.00 0.35
N GLY A 203 -8.19 16.76 -0.68
CA GLY A 203 -9.50 17.40 -0.88
C GLY A 203 -9.40 18.92 -0.95
N GLY A 204 -8.32 19.50 -1.47
CA GLY A 204 -8.12 20.92 -1.69
C GLY A 204 -7.56 21.72 -0.51
N ARG A 205 -7.12 21.05 0.56
CA ARG A 205 -6.51 21.74 1.72
C ARG A 205 -5.61 20.82 2.54
N ARG A 206 -4.67 21.40 3.30
CA ARG A 206 -3.91 20.69 4.33
C ARG A 206 -4.86 20.16 5.40
N LYS A 207 -4.73 18.87 5.72
CA LYS A 207 -5.53 18.20 6.74
C LYS A 207 -4.65 17.39 7.69
N ASP A 208 -5.15 17.27 8.91
CA ASP A 208 -4.56 16.38 9.90
C ASP A 208 -4.82 14.92 9.53
N HIS A 209 -3.86 14.07 9.85
CA HIS A 209 -3.96 12.62 9.67
C HIS A 209 -3.61 11.92 10.97
N ASP A 210 -4.40 10.92 11.31
CA ASP A 210 -4.03 10.00 12.37
C ASP A 210 -3.04 8.97 11.83
N LEU A 211 -1.95 8.77 12.55
CA LEU A 211 -0.97 7.73 12.26
C LEU A 211 -1.44 6.42 12.89
N TRP A 212 -1.85 5.51 12.06
CA TRP A 212 -2.13 4.12 12.47
C TRP A 212 -0.93 3.25 12.18
N ALA A 213 -0.69 2.25 13.03
CA ALA A 213 0.44 1.36 12.87
C ALA A 213 0.15 -0.06 13.39
N ILE A 214 0.82 -1.03 12.78
CA ILE A 214 0.87 -2.41 13.25
C ILE A 214 2.29 -2.93 13.12
N THR A 215 2.76 -3.66 14.14
CA THR A 215 4.07 -4.34 14.11
C THR A 215 3.90 -5.84 13.88
N ALA A 216 5.00 -6.52 13.54
CA ALA A 216 5.01 -7.96 13.35
C ALA A 216 4.55 -8.71 14.62
N GLU A 217 4.91 -8.22 15.80
CA GLU A 217 4.50 -8.81 17.08
C GLU A 217 3.00 -8.61 17.34
N MET A 218 2.49 -7.39 17.07
CA MET A 218 1.06 -7.12 17.17
C MET A 218 0.26 -8.00 16.21
N TRP A 219 0.77 -8.18 14.98
CA TRP A 219 0.18 -9.07 13.99
C TRP A 219 0.14 -10.51 14.49
N ALA A 220 1.28 -11.05 14.93
CA ALA A 220 1.39 -12.41 15.44
C ALA A 220 0.42 -12.68 16.60
N ALA A 221 0.22 -11.69 17.50
CA ALA A 221 -0.66 -11.82 18.65
C ALA A 221 -2.16 -11.82 18.34
N GLN A 222 -2.57 -11.32 17.15
CA GLN A 222 -3.99 -11.15 16.81
C GLN A 222 -4.38 -11.72 15.45
N ARG A 223 -3.45 -12.34 14.74
CA ARG A 223 -3.59 -12.90 13.39
C ARG A 223 -4.81 -13.78 13.24
N ASP A 224 -4.98 -14.76 14.13
CA ASP A 224 -6.07 -15.74 14.04
C ASP A 224 -7.42 -15.05 14.22
N ARG A 225 -7.55 -14.12 15.17
CA ARG A 225 -8.76 -13.32 15.36
C ARG A 225 -9.10 -12.46 14.15
N ILE A 226 -8.09 -11.88 13.49
CA ILE A 226 -8.29 -11.08 12.28
C ILE A 226 -8.66 -11.99 11.11
N SER A 227 -8.03 -13.17 10.98
CA SER A 227 -8.37 -14.17 10.00
C SER A 227 -9.84 -14.60 10.09
N ASP A 228 -10.34 -14.88 11.31
CA ASP A 228 -11.72 -15.26 11.52
C ASP A 228 -12.71 -14.16 11.13
N ARG A 229 -12.35 -12.90 11.38
CA ARG A 229 -13.16 -11.74 10.96
C ARG A 229 -13.11 -11.51 9.45
N ALA A 230 -11.97 -11.71 8.84
CA ALA A 230 -11.77 -11.53 7.39
C ALA A 230 -12.47 -12.61 6.54
N ARG A 231 -13.00 -13.66 7.15
CA ARG A 231 -13.73 -14.76 6.48
C ARG A 231 -15.24 -14.71 6.72
N ARG A 232 -15.72 -13.82 7.57
CA ARG A 232 -17.15 -13.58 7.84
C ARG A 232 -17.74 -12.56 6.89
#